data_2995595688d62a5d42a940163ca1917d
#
_entry.id   2995595688d62a5d42a940163ca1917d
#
_cell.length_a   1.000
_cell.length_b   1.000
_cell.length_c   1.000
_cell.angle_alpha   90.00
_cell.angle_beta   90.00
_cell.angle_gamma   90.00
#
_symmetry.space_group_name_H-M   'P 1'
#
loop_
_entity.id
_entity.type
_entity.pdbx_description
1 polymer ?
#
loop_
_entity_poly.entity_id
_entity_poly.type
_entity_poly.pdbx_seq_one_letter_code
_entity_poly.pdbx_strand_id
1 'polypeptide(L)'
;MTTDAIVPHDAVAETRLVSRQAGLLAGLEVMRTLNDAGVQTEAPLEVAIWTNEEGSRFVPVMMGSGVFAGKFPLETALSARDAQGISVRDELAAIGYAGTDPVGGRPVDAYFEAHIEQGPILEHEEKTIGVVTGSLGLRWYDITVTGMEMHAGPTPMAIRRDALFAASFLVQTVINIANAHQPHGRGTVGEIHAHPGSRNVIPGQVRFTADLRHEDEATLTRMDQQWRRACDDIAVAHGVQVDLKDVQYFRPTPFDTDLVDKVRQGAASRGLPAMNIVTGAGHDAVYMAAVAPTAMIFVPCKDGISHNEIEDAQPEHLEAGCNVLLDAMVARANAAR
;
A
#
# COMPACT_ATOMS: atom_id res chain seq x y z
N MET A 1 5.41 12.83 30.71
CA MET A 1 5.23 13.51 29.41
C MET A 1 6.58 13.50 28.73
N THR A 2 6.85 12.48 27.93
CA THR A 2 8.00 12.45 27.03
C THR A 2 7.54 13.01 25.69
N THR A 3 7.89 14.25 25.43
CA THR A 3 7.73 14.90 24.12
C THR A 3 8.75 14.31 23.19
N ASP A 4 8.43 13.20 22.53
CA ASP A 4 9.23 12.69 21.44
C ASP A 4 8.92 13.48 20.18
N ALA A 5 9.90 14.11 19.77
CA ALA A 5 10.24 15.15 18.89
C ALA A 5 9.65 15.05 17.47
N ILE A 6 9.09 16.14 17.03
CA ILE A 6 8.69 16.41 15.64
C ILE A 6 9.96 16.51 14.80
N VAL A 7 10.09 15.68 13.77
CA VAL A 7 11.19 15.71 12.81
C VAL A 7 11.10 16.99 11.96
N PRO A 8 12.16 17.84 11.92
CA PRO A 8 12.17 18.96 11.01
C PRO A 8 12.24 18.51 9.55
N HIS A 9 11.45 19.14 8.75
CA HIS A 9 11.33 18.95 7.31
C HIS A 9 12.58 19.46 6.59
N ASP A 10 13.36 18.57 6.00
CA ASP A 10 14.37 18.96 5.03
C ASP A 10 13.88 18.76 3.60
N ALA A 11 13.71 19.90 2.97
CA ALA A 11 13.94 20.26 1.57
C ALA A 11 13.91 19.11 0.52
N VAL A 12 12.83 18.37 0.47
CA VAL A 12 12.30 17.90 -0.81
C VAL A 12 11.13 18.81 -1.11
N ALA A 13 11.11 19.37 -2.32
CA ALA A 13 10.15 20.35 -2.78
C ALA A 13 8.80 20.20 -2.09
N GLU A 14 8.26 21.31 -1.58
CA GLU A 14 6.97 21.39 -0.89
C GLU A 14 5.83 20.82 -1.74
N THR A 15 5.80 19.53 -1.88
CA THR A 15 4.61 18.82 -2.34
C THR A 15 3.75 18.68 -1.10
N ARG A 16 2.67 19.44 -1.02
CA ARG A 16 1.64 19.28 -0.01
C ARG A 16 0.96 17.94 -0.25
N LEU A 17 1.53 16.86 0.27
CA LEU A 17 0.87 15.57 0.29
C LEU A 17 -0.08 15.56 1.50
N VAL A 18 -1.35 15.72 1.23
CA VAL A 18 -2.43 15.73 2.25
C VAL A 18 -2.43 14.42 3.03
N SER A 19 -2.12 13.30 2.37
CA SER A 19 -1.99 11.97 2.98
C SER A 19 -1.04 11.93 4.17
N ARG A 20 0.17 12.50 4.01
CA ARG A 20 1.19 12.52 5.07
C ARG A 20 0.80 13.37 6.27
N GLN A 21 0.05 14.45 6.03
CA GLN A 21 -0.32 15.39 7.08
C GLN A 21 -1.58 14.95 7.82
N ALA A 22 -2.54 14.35 7.12
CA ALA A 22 -3.83 14.02 7.68
C ALA A 22 -3.74 13.06 8.89
N GLY A 23 -3.03 11.94 8.76
CA GLY A 23 -2.89 10.95 9.84
C GLY A 23 -2.14 11.49 11.05
N LEU A 24 -1.01 12.16 10.83
CA LEU A 24 -0.21 12.76 11.90
C LEU A 24 -0.97 13.84 12.64
N LEU A 25 -1.58 14.78 11.92
CA LEU A 25 -2.32 15.89 12.52
C LEU A 25 -3.58 15.40 13.21
N ALA A 26 -4.27 14.37 12.68
CA ALA A 26 -5.42 13.77 13.35
C ALA A 26 -5.03 13.16 14.70
N GLY A 27 -3.92 12.43 14.78
CA GLY A 27 -3.40 11.90 16.05
C GLY A 27 -3.08 13.01 17.06
N LEU A 28 -2.41 14.07 16.63
CA LEU A 28 -2.08 15.23 17.48
C LEU A 28 -3.34 15.96 17.94
N GLU A 29 -4.34 16.13 17.07
CA GLU A 29 -5.60 16.80 17.39
C GLU A 29 -6.43 15.99 18.37
N VAL A 30 -6.43 14.65 18.28
CA VAL A 30 -7.03 13.80 19.32
C VAL A 30 -6.42 14.05 20.68
N MET A 31 -5.09 14.09 20.79
CA MET A 31 -4.41 14.36 22.05
C MET A 31 -4.72 15.74 22.58
N ARG A 32 -4.73 16.75 21.72
CA ARG A 32 -5.06 18.12 22.06
C ARG A 32 -6.49 18.25 22.55
N THR A 33 -7.45 17.69 21.82
CA THR A 33 -8.88 17.72 22.20
C THR A 33 -9.11 17.10 23.58
N LEU A 34 -8.51 15.97 23.89
CA LEU A 34 -8.62 15.32 25.19
C LEU A 34 -8.00 16.17 26.30
N ASN A 35 -6.84 16.78 26.06
CA ASN A 35 -6.21 17.68 27.03
C ASN A 35 -7.05 18.93 27.29
N ASP A 36 -7.57 19.58 26.26
CA ASP A 36 -8.39 20.80 26.38
C ASP A 36 -9.73 20.49 27.09
N ALA A 37 -10.30 19.32 26.88
CA ALA A 37 -11.51 18.85 27.55
C ALA A 37 -11.26 18.29 28.99
N GLY A 38 -9.99 18.14 29.40
CA GLY A 38 -9.64 17.53 30.69
C GLY A 38 -10.02 16.06 30.81
N VAL A 39 -10.15 15.36 29.70
CA VAL A 39 -10.52 13.95 29.65
C VAL A 39 -9.28 13.09 29.92
N GLN A 40 -9.42 12.16 30.87
CA GLN A 40 -8.42 11.12 31.14
C GLN A 40 -8.96 9.76 30.69
N THR A 41 -8.12 9.00 29.99
CA THR A 41 -8.42 7.64 29.55
C THR A 41 -7.78 6.62 30.50
N GLU A 42 -8.37 5.42 30.63
CA GLU A 42 -7.83 4.35 31.49
C GLU A 42 -6.52 3.78 30.93
N ALA A 43 -6.40 3.67 29.59
CA ALA A 43 -5.17 3.30 28.94
C ALA A 43 -4.44 4.54 28.39
N PRO A 44 -3.10 4.57 28.38
CA PRO A 44 -2.35 5.67 27.78
C PRO A 44 -2.56 5.70 26.26
N LEU A 45 -2.58 6.91 25.69
CA LEU A 45 -2.60 7.14 24.26
C LEU A 45 -1.26 7.66 23.80
N GLU A 46 -0.81 7.20 22.63
CA GLU A 46 0.44 7.61 21.99
C GLU A 46 0.20 7.99 20.54
N VAL A 47 0.95 8.96 20.03
CA VAL A 47 1.03 9.27 18.60
C VAL A 47 2.37 8.75 18.09
N ALA A 48 2.32 7.84 17.12
CA ALA A 48 3.52 7.31 16.45
C ALA A 48 3.78 8.05 15.14
N ILE A 49 5.03 8.47 14.94
CA ILE A 49 5.50 9.07 13.68
C ILE A 49 6.59 8.15 13.13
N TRP A 50 6.25 7.46 12.04
CA TRP A 50 7.12 6.45 11.45
C TRP A 50 8.18 7.05 10.54
N THR A 51 9.44 6.75 10.83
CA THR A 51 10.57 7.20 10.00
C THR A 51 10.55 6.53 8.64
N ASN A 52 10.71 7.33 7.57
CA ASN A 52 10.80 6.87 6.18
C ASN A 52 9.64 5.96 5.76
N GLU A 53 8.42 6.38 6.06
CA GLU A 53 7.20 5.63 5.69
C GLU A 53 7.09 5.51 4.17
N GLU A 54 7.23 6.60 3.42
CA GLU A 54 7.09 6.68 1.96
C GLU A 54 8.25 6.06 1.16
N GLY A 55 9.40 5.86 1.77
CA GLY A 55 10.57 5.32 1.08
C GLY A 55 11.19 6.21 0.01
N SER A 56 10.85 7.51 -0.01
CA SER A 56 11.29 8.45 -1.06
C SER A 56 12.80 8.63 -1.11
N ARG A 57 13.48 8.60 0.02
CA ARG A 57 14.93 8.76 0.12
C ARG A 57 15.65 7.45 0.39
N PHE A 58 15.09 6.61 1.23
CA PHE A 58 15.68 5.32 1.62
C PHE A 58 14.69 4.19 1.36
N VAL A 59 15.20 3.01 1.02
CA VAL A 59 14.41 1.78 0.92
C VAL A 59 14.79 0.82 2.04
N PRO A 60 13.81 0.04 2.55
CA PRO A 60 12.43 -0.13 2.10
C PRO A 60 11.48 0.99 2.57
N VAL A 61 10.29 1.05 1.98
CA VAL A 61 9.13 1.83 2.46
C VAL A 61 8.65 1.31 3.82
N MET A 62 7.83 2.09 4.55
CA MET A 62 7.29 1.76 5.88
C MET A 62 8.41 1.29 6.83
N MET A 63 9.56 1.97 6.77
CA MET A 63 10.80 1.53 7.43
C MET A 63 10.64 1.48 8.95
N GLY A 64 10.09 2.54 9.54
CA GLY A 64 9.94 2.66 11.00
C GLY A 64 9.04 1.58 11.58
N SER A 65 7.83 1.43 11.06
CA SER A 65 6.87 0.41 11.48
C SER A 65 7.37 -1.01 11.20
N GLY A 66 8.06 -1.21 10.08
CA GLY A 66 8.63 -2.49 9.72
C GLY A 66 9.70 -2.97 10.70
N VAL A 67 10.58 -2.08 11.17
CA VAL A 67 11.54 -2.42 12.24
C VAL A 67 10.81 -2.63 13.56
N PHE A 68 9.87 -1.76 13.91
CA PHE A 68 9.09 -1.87 15.15
C PHE A 68 8.33 -3.20 15.23
N ALA A 69 7.71 -3.61 14.14
CA ALA A 69 6.97 -4.88 14.03
C ALA A 69 7.87 -6.11 13.78
N GLY A 70 9.20 -5.94 13.74
CA GLY A 70 10.15 -7.04 13.53
C GLY A 70 10.12 -7.65 12.12
N LYS A 71 9.63 -6.91 11.11
CA LYS A 71 9.60 -7.37 9.71
C LYS A 71 11.00 -7.41 9.10
N PHE A 72 11.86 -6.50 9.49
CA PHE A 72 13.28 -6.49 9.15
C PHE A 72 14.13 -5.96 10.31
N PRO A 73 15.41 -6.36 10.37
CA PRO A 73 16.31 -5.97 11.47
C PRO A 73 16.55 -4.46 11.47
N LEU A 74 16.71 -3.88 12.68
CA LEU A 74 17.09 -2.48 12.86
C LEU A 74 18.37 -2.13 12.08
N GLU A 75 19.36 -3.01 12.09
CA GLU A 75 20.63 -2.78 11.39
C GLU A 75 20.45 -2.67 9.87
N THR A 76 19.51 -3.42 9.30
CA THR A 76 19.17 -3.31 7.86
C THR A 76 18.61 -1.91 7.54
N ALA A 77 17.72 -1.39 8.38
CA ALA A 77 17.17 -0.04 8.21
C ALA A 77 18.27 1.03 8.40
N LEU A 78 19.05 0.94 9.46
CA LEU A 78 20.09 1.93 9.77
C LEU A 78 21.22 1.96 8.73
N SER A 79 21.50 0.85 8.05
CA SER A 79 22.52 0.75 7.01
C SER A 79 22.01 1.11 5.61
N ALA A 80 20.69 1.29 5.41
CA ALA A 80 20.12 1.73 4.15
C ALA A 80 20.73 3.09 3.74
N ARG A 81 21.06 3.24 2.44
CA ARG A 81 21.74 4.42 1.92
C ARG A 81 20.93 5.08 0.82
N ASP A 82 21.00 6.40 0.78
CA ASP A 82 20.45 7.20 -0.30
C ASP A 82 21.36 7.21 -1.54
N ALA A 83 20.95 7.96 -2.57
CA ALA A 83 21.71 8.10 -3.81
C ALA A 83 23.08 8.78 -3.64
N GLN A 84 23.30 9.52 -2.54
CA GLN A 84 24.56 10.15 -2.18
C GLN A 84 25.45 9.26 -1.30
N GLY A 85 24.96 8.08 -0.92
CA GLY A 85 25.68 7.13 -0.07
C GLY A 85 25.58 7.42 1.43
N ILE A 86 24.74 8.37 1.84
CA ILE A 86 24.50 8.72 3.24
C ILE A 86 23.55 7.68 3.85
N SER A 87 23.86 7.17 5.05
CA SER A 87 23.01 6.18 5.68
C SER A 87 21.90 6.80 6.54
N VAL A 88 20.83 6.04 6.78
CA VAL A 88 19.77 6.41 7.75
C VAL A 88 20.37 6.68 9.12
N ARG A 89 21.34 5.90 9.55
CA ARG A 89 22.07 6.10 10.83
C ARG A 89 22.72 7.48 10.89
N ASP A 90 23.44 7.86 9.82
CA ASP A 90 24.15 9.13 9.76
C ASP A 90 23.17 10.31 9.84
N GLU A 91 22.04 10.21 9.13
CA GLU A 91 21.02 11.24 9.13
C GLU A 91 20.30 11.36 10.47
N LEU A 92 19.88 10.24 11.08
CA LEU A 92 19.26 10.26 12.41
C LEU A 92 20.18 10.88 13.45
N ALA A 93 21.49 10.60 13.38
CA ALA A 93 22.48 11.21 14.27
C ALA A 93 22.62 12.72 13.99
N ALA A 94 22.67 13.11 12.70
CA ALA A 94 22.83 14.52 12.29
C ALA A 94 21.68 15.41 12.76
N ILE A 95 20.44 14.89 12.73
CA ILE A 95 19.24 15.62 13.16
C ILE A 95 18.92 15.41 14.65
N GLY A 96 19.70 14.62 15.39
CA GLY A 96 19.52 14.39 16.81
C GLY A 96 18.39 13.42 17.19
N TYR A 97 17.93 12.58 16.23
CA TYR A 97 16.82 11.63 16.41
C TYR A 97 17.25 10.18 16.45
N ALA A 98 18.51 9.91 16.72
CA ALA A 98 19.04 8.54 16.80
C ALA A 98 18.45 7.71 17.95
N GLY A 99 17.74 8.29 18.90
CA GLY A 99 17.08 7.60 20.00
C GLY A 99 17.99 6.67 20.81
N THR A 100 17.65 6.40 22.05
CA THR A 100 18.37 5.45 22.93
C THR A 100 17.54 4.23 23.28
N ASP A 101 16.24 4.30 23.08
CA ASP A 101 15.31 3.25 23.47
C ASP A 101 15.31 2.08 22.46
N PRO A 102 15.09 0.86 22.94
CA PRO A 102 14.93 -0.29 22.06
C PRO A 102 13.74 -0.09 21.11
N VAL A 103 13.94 -0.36 19.81
CA VAL A 103 12.88 -0.28 18.82
C VAL A 103 12.03 -1.55 18.86
N GLY A 104 10.70 -1.38 19.06
CA GLY A 104 9.78 -2.52 19.14
C GLY A 104 9.88 -3.32 20.44
N GLY A 105 9.27 -4.51 20.43
CA GLY A 105 9.33 -5.44 21.58
C GLY A 105 8.48 -5.02 22.79
N ARG A 106 7.77 -3.89 22.74
CA ARG A 106 6.82 -3.47 23.77
C ARG A 106 5.39 -3.83 23.38
N PRO A 107 4.50 -4.12 24.33
CA PRO A 107 3.12 -4.41 24.03
C PRO A 107 2.41 -3.15 23.50
N VAL A 108 1.61 -3.33 22.48
CA VAL A 108 0.67 -2.33 21.92
C VAL A 108 -0.72 -2.92 22.03
N ASP A 109 -1.62 -2.24 22.74
CA ASP A 109 -2.98 -2.72 22.97
C ASP A 109 -3.86 -2.61 21.73
N ALA A 110 -3.70 -1.52 20.97
CA ALA A 110 -4.38 -1.27 19.71
C ALA A 110 -3.63 -0.23 18.88
N TYR A 111 -3.77 -0.30 17.55
CA TYR A 111 -3.24 0.68 16.61
C TYR A 111 -4.36 1.19 15.70
N PHE A 112 -4.44 2.51 15.57
CA PHE A 112 -5.36 3.18 14.65
C PHE A 112 -4.59 4.08 13.71
N GLU A 113 -4.96 4.10 12.43
CA GLU A 113 -4.37 4.98 11.43
C GLU A 113 -5.48 5.67 10.64
N ALA A 114 -5.44 7.01 10.57
CA ALA A 114 -6.31 7.80 9.71
C ALA A 114 -5.55 8.18 8.44
N HIS A 115 -6.21 8.05 7.29
CA HIS A 115 -5.58 8.31 6.00
C HIS A 115 -6.63 8.77 4.98
N ILE A 116 -6.20 9.37 3.87
CA ILE A 116 -7.06 9.52 2.70
C ILE A 116 -7.17 8.16 1.98
N GLU A 117 -8.26 7.96 1.23
CA GLU A 117 -8.47 6.68 0.51
C GLU A 117 -7.38 6.37 -0.53
N GLN A 118 -6.77 7.38 -1.12
CA GLN A 118 -5.87 7.26 -2.28
C GLN A 118 -6.54 6.58 -3.49
N GLY A 119 -7.87 6.66 -3.56
CA GLY A 119 -8.72 6.08 -4.56
C GLY A 119 -10.05 6.82 -4.66
N PRO A 120 -10.87 6.54 -5.68
CA PRO A 120 -12.06 7.33 -6.00
C PRO A 120 -13.37 6.75 -5.41
N ILE A 121 -13.31 5.65 -4.62
CA ILE A 121 -14.52 4.89 -4.27
C ILE A 121 -15.41 5.68 -3.31
N LEU A 122 -14.84 6.24 -2.25
CA LEU A 122 -15.61 6.99 -1.25
C LEU A 122 -16.28 8.22 -1.86
N GLU A 123 -15.56 8.93 -2.72
CA GLU A 123 -16.10 10.09 -3.43
C GLU A 123 -17.23 9.68 -4.38
N HIS A 124 -17.02 8.62 -5.17
CA HIS A 124 -18.02 8.09 -6.10
C HIS A 124 -19.28 7.57 -5.39
N GLU A 125 -19.12 6.94 -4.24
CA GLU A 125 -20.21 6.37 -3.43
C GLU A 125 -20.81 7.38 -2.45
N GLU A 126 -20.38 8.65 -2.50
CA GLU A 126 -20.83 9.72 -1.61
C GLU A 126 -20.71 9.33 -0.11
N LYS A 127 -19.57 8.71 0.26
CA LYS A 127 -19.25 8.30 1.62
C LYS A 127 -18.21 9.22 2.24
N THR A 128 -18.44 9.62 3.48
CA THR A 128 -17.50 10.45 4.25
C THR A 128 -16.44 9.62 4.94
N ILE A 129 -16.78 8.39 5.33
CA ILE A 129 -15.89 7.50 6.09
C ILE A 129 -15.76 6.14 5.40
N GLY A 130 -14.53 5.75 5.14
CA GLY A 130 -14.15 4.39 4.81
C GLY A 130 -13.75 3.62 6.07
N VAL A 131 -14.54 2.63 6.43
CA VAL A 131 -14.22 1.68 7.50
C VAL A 131 -13.32 0.62 6.89
N VAL A 132 -12.00 0.75 7.10
CA VAL A 132 -11.04 -0.13 6.45
C VAL A 132 -11.00 -1.48 7.14
N THR A 133 -11.35 -2.53 6.40
CA THR A 133 -11.46 -3.90 6.95
C THR A 133 -10.19 -4.72 6.79
N GLY A 134 -9.22 -4.23 6.03
CA GLY A 134 -7.96 -4.91 5.77
C GLY A 134 -7.23 -4.35 4.57
N SER A 135 -6.14 -5.00 4.20
CA SER A 135 -5.30 -4.68 3.05
C SER A 135 -5.33 -5.78 2.00
N LEU A 136 -5.34 -5.40 0.71
CA LEU A 136 -5.18 -6.35 -0.39
C LEU A 136 -3.82 -7.06 -0.27
N GLY A 137 -3.83 -8.36 -0.54
CA GLY A 137 -2.61 -9.09 -0.88
C GLY A 137 -2.20 -8.78 -2.30
N LEU A 138 -0.92 -8.96 -2.60
CA LEU A 138 -0.39 -8.76 -3.94
C LEU A 138 0.62 -9.84 -4.34
N ARG A 139 0.72 -10.05 -5.65
CA ARG A 139 1.77 -10.85 -6.29
C ARG A 139 2.32 -10.08 -7.48
N TRP A 140 3.64 -9.89 -7.50
CA TRP A 140 4.35 -9.27 -8.62
C TRP A 140 5.19 -10.28 -9.36
N TYR A 141 5.19 -10.13 -10.66
CA TYR A 141 5.92 -11.01 -11.56
C TYR A 141 6.70 -10.22 -12.60
N ASP A 142 7.91 -10.71 -12.90
CA ASP A 142 8.65 -10.37 -14.13
C ASP A 142 8.44 -11.48 -15.15
N ILE A 143 8.05 -11.13 -16.35
CA ILE A 143 7.79 -12.08 -17.44
C ILE A 143 8.74 -11.81 -18.60
N THR A 144 9.35 -12.87 -19.11
CA THR A 144 10.12 -12.84 -20.35
C THR A 144 9.51 -13.83 -21.34
N VAL A 145 9.02 -13.32 -22.47
CA VAL A 145 8.56 -14.12 -23.60
C VAL A 145 9.66 -14.17 -24.64
N THR A 146 10.11 -15.37 -25.03
CA THR A 146 11.16 -15.57 -26.02
C THR A 146 10.61 -16.34 -27.22
N GLY A 147 10.67 -15.71 -28.38
CA GLY A 147 10.30 -16.25 -29.67
C GLY A 147 11.47 -16.31 -30.62
N MET A 148 11.29 -15.82 -31.88
CA MET A 148 12.33 -15.80 -32.89
C MET A 148 12.27 -14.52 -33.73
N GLU A 149 13.35 -13.77 -33.74
CA GLU A 149 13.51 -12.63 -34.63
C GLU A 149 13.58 -13.05 -36.08
N MET A 150 12.71 -12.48 -36.91
CA MET A 150 12.67 -12.75 -38.32
C MET A 150 12.21 -11.51 -39.08
N HIS A 151 12.55 -11.41 -40.36
CA HIS A 151 12.09 -10.31 -41.20
C HIS A 151 10.58 -10.39 -41.41
N ALA A 152 9.87 -9.30 -41.12
CA ALA A 152 8.40 -9.29 -41.10
C ALA A 152 7.76 -9.53 -42.49
N GLY A 153 8.38 -9.06 -43.56
CA GLY A 153 7.86 -9.20 -44.92
C GLY A 153 7.90 -10.64 -45.47
N PRO A 154 9.09 -11.27 -45.63
CA PRO A 154 9.19 -12.59 -46.26
C PRO A 154 8.79 -13.74 -45.34
N THR A 155 8.62 -13.55 -44.04
CA THR A 155 8.30 -14.64 -43.11
C THR A 155 6.82 -14.94 -43.09
N PRO A 156 6.35 -16.13 -43.55
CA PRO A 156 4.96 -16.52 -43.52
C PRO A 156 4.39 -16.58 -42.08
N MET A 157 3.11 -16.26 -41.90
CA MET A 157 2.44 -16.24 -40.59
C MET A 157 2.57 -17.57 -39.85
N ALA A 158 2.42 -18.71 -40.57
CA ALA A 158 2.36 -20.05 -39.96
C ALA A 158 3.66 -20.51 -39.28
N ILE A 159 4.81 -19.88 -39.57
CA ILE A 159 6.09 -20.27 -38.97
C ILE A 159 6.64 -19.24 -37.98
N ARG A 160 5.88 -18.18 -37.72
CA ARG A 160 6.27 -17.13 -36.77
C ARG A 160 6.23 -17.63 -35.35
N ARG A 161 7.26 -17.30 -34.59
CA ARG A 161 7.27 -17.38 -33.12
C ARG A 161 7.42 -15.97 -32.60
N ASP A 162 6.31 -15.21 -32.70
CA ASP A 162 6.25 -13.78 -32.40
C ASP A 162 6.05 -13.55 -30.89
N ALA A 163 7.11 -13.09 -30.22
CA ALA A 163 7.09 -12.85 -28.79
C ALA A 163 6.11 -11.75 -28.40
N LEU A 164 5.94 -10.71 -29.23
CA LEU A 164 5.04 -9.59 -28.91
C LEU A 164 3.56 -10.02 -29.09
N PHE A 165 3.28 -10.78 -30.13
CA PHE A 165 1.93 -11.31 -30.33
C PHE A 165 1.53 -12.24 -29.16
N ALA A 166 2.41 -13.16 -28.73
CA ALA A 166 2.16 -13.99 -27.55
C ALA A 166 2.01 -13.16 -26.26
N ALA A 167 2.88 -12.17 -26.04
CA ALA A 167 2.79 -11.27 -24.89
C ALA A 167 1.46 -10.50 -24.84
N SER A 168 0.88 -10.12 -25.98
CA SER A 168 -0.39 -9.42 -26.03
C SER A 168 -1.55 -10.22 -25.43
N PHE A 169 -1.57 -11.54 -25.59
CA PHE A 169 -2.54 -12.43 -24.94
C PHE A 169 -2.28 -12.53 -23.45
N LEU A 170 -1.02 -12.56 -23.03
CA LEU A 170 -0.67 -12.57 -21.60
C LEU A 170 -1.13 -11.27 -20.92
N VAL A 171 -0.88 -10.12 -21.53
CA VAL A 171 -1.36 -8.81 -21.03
C VAL A 171 -2.88 -8.81 -20.87
N GLN A 172 -3.61 -9.28 -21.88
CA GLN A 172 -5.07 -9.40 -21.81
C GLN A 172 -5.51 -10.37 -20.70
N THR A 173 -4.77 -11.45 -20.50
CA THR A 173 -5.09 -12.44 -19.48
C THR A 173 -4.96 -11.88 -18.06
N VAL A 174 -3.96 -11.06 -17.75
CA VAL A 174 -3.85 -10.37 -16.45
C VAL A 174 -5.13 -9.59 -16.15
N ILE A 175 -5.60 -8.81 -17.12
CA ILE A 175 -6.83 -8.01 -16.97
C ILE A 175 -8.06 -8.91 -16.84
N ASN A 176 -8.18 -9.96 -17.63
CA ASN A 176 -9.31 -10.88 -17.59
C ASN A 176 -9.39 -11.62 -16.25
N ILE A 177 -8.25 -12.05 -15.68
CA ILE A 177 -8.20 -12.68 -14.35
C ILE A 177 -8.72 -11.68 -13.31
N ALA A 178 -8.25 -10.45 -13.30
CA ALA A 178 -8.71 -9.44 -12.36
C ALA A 178 -10.23 -9.19 -12.48
N ASN A 179 -10.74 -9.06 -13.70
CA ASN A 179 -12.16 -8.84 -13.96
C ASN A 179 -13.04 -10.03 -13.55
N ALA A 180 -12.52 -11.25 -13.60
CA ALA A 180 -13.25 -12.45 -13.15
C ALA A 180 -13.34 -12.56 -11.61
N HIS A 181 -12.58 -11.76 -10.89
CA HIS A 181 -12.52 -11.79 -9.41
C HIS A 181 -12.94 -10.45 -8.77
N GLN A 182 -13.93 -9.77 -9.37
CA GLN A 182 -14.50 -8.54 -8.81
C GLN A 182 -15.29 -8.81 -7.51
N PRO A 183 -15.46 -7.82 -6.61
CA PRO A 183 -15.08 -6.40 -6.75
C PRO A 183 -13.63 -6.10 -6.37
N HIS A 184 -12.89 -7.05 -5.76
CA HIS A 184 -11.56 -6.77 -5.19
C HIS A 184 -10.39 -7.22 -6.09
N GLY A 185 -10.64 -7.96 -7.17
CA GLY A 185 -9.63 -8.33 -8.15
C GLY A 185 -9.01 -7.11 -8.81
N ARG A 186 -7.67 -7.00 -8.77
CA ARG A 186 -6.88 -6.00 -9.50
C ARG A 186 -5.83 -6.71 -10.32
N GLY A 187 -5.60 -6.23 -11.53
CA GLY A 187 -4.56 -6.74 -12.43
C GLY A 187 -4.00 -5.62 -13.27
N THR A 188 -2.68 -5.50 -13.29
CA THR A 188 -1.98 -4.42 -13.99
C THR A 188 -0.74 -4.95 -14.68
N VAL A 189 -0.49 -4.46 -15.90
CA VAL A 189 0.80 -4.56 -16.60
C VAL A 189 1.33 -3.13 -16.67
N GLY A 190 2.31 -2.82 -15.83
CA GLY A 190 2.84 -1.46 -15.68
C GLY A 190 3.99 -1.14 -16.64
N GLU A 191 4.67 -2.16 -17.16
CA GLU A 191 5.85 -2.01 -17.99
C GLU A 191 5.88 -3.09 -19.06
N ILE A 192 6.24 -2.74 -20.30
CA ILE A 192 6.43 -3.68 -21.41
C ILE A 192 7.51 -3.20 -22.38
N HIS A 193 8.46 -4.08 -22.72
CA HIS A 193 9.56 -3.82 -23.64
C HIS A 193 9.67 -4.92 -24.69
N ALA A 194 9.64 -4.54 -25.95
CA ALA A 194 9.81 -5.44 -27.09
C ALA A 194 11.20 -5.26 -27.71
N HIS A 195 11.89 -6.36 -27.99
CA HIS A 195 13.19 -6.38 -28.66
C HIS A 195 13.08 -7.10 -30.02
N PRO A 196 13.68 -6.55 -31.07
CA PRO A 196 14.58 -5.38 -31.17
C PRO A 196 13.84 -4.03 -31.34
N GLY A 197 12.51 -3.99 -31.36
CA GLY A 197 11.75 -2.74 -31.49
C GLY A 197 11.81 -2.11 -32.89
N SER A 198 11.88 -2.93 -33.94
CA SER A 198 11.96 -2.50 -35.34
C SER A 198 10.68 -2.83 -36.11
N ARG A 199 10.22 -1.90 -36.98
CA ARG A 199 8.96 -2.05 -37.74
C ARG A 199 8.95 -3.27 -38.69
N ASN A 200 10.06 -3.70 -39.16
CA ASN A 200 10.19 -4.76 -40.15
C ASN A 200 10.80 -6.06 -39.60
N VAL A 201 10.91 -6.17 -38.29
CA VAL A 201 11.40 -7.36 -37.58
C VAL A 201 10.33 -7.90 -36.65
N ILE A 202 10.04 -9.19 -36.71
CA ILE A 202 9.20 -9.91 -35.77
C ILE A 202 9.95 -9.91 -34.43
N PRO A 203 9.34 -9.42 -33.31
CA PRO A 203 10.04 -9.38 -32.04
C PRO A 203 10.41 -10.78 -31.52
N GLY A 204 11.70 -10.94 -31.20
CA GLY A 204 12.24 -12.18 -30.65
C GLY A 204 12.13 -12.25 -29.14
N GLN A 205 12.01 -11.13 -28.46
CA GLN A 205 11.83 -11.11 -27.01
C GLN A 205 10.91 -9.98 -26.58
N VAL A 206 10.07 -10.26 -25.56
CA VAL A 206 9.32 -9.26 -24.82
C VAL A 206 9.53 -9.47 -23.33
N ARG A 207 9.76 -8.37 -22.60
CA ARG A 207 9.76 -8.36 -21.14
C ARG A 207 8.65 -7.46 -20.68
N PHE A 208 7.92 -7.90 -19.65
CA PHE A 208 6.88 -7.09 -19.02
C PHE A 208 6.68 -7.49 -17.57
N THR A 209 6.02 -6.62 -16.80
CA THR A 209 5.66 -6.87 -15.40
C THR A 209 4.17 -7.17 -15.26
N ALA A 210 3.79 -7.97 -14.28
CA ALA A 210 2.39 -8.17 -13.92
C ALA A 210 2.20 -8.03 -12.41
N ASP A 211 1.09 -7.41 -12.03
CA ASP A 211 0.63 -7.21 -10.66
C ASP A 211 -0.78 -7.79 -10.53
N LEU A 212 -0.99 -8.72 -9.61
CA LEU A 212 -2.29 -9.28 -9.25
C LEU A 212 -2.57 -9.03 -7.78
N ARG A 213 -3.77 -8.49 -7.45
CA ARG A 213 -4.18 -8.21 -6.06
C ARG A 213 -5.57 -8.73 -5.76
N HIS A 214 -5.77 -9.16 -4.51
CA HIS A 214 -7.08 -9.52 -3.97
C HIS A 214 -7.07 -9.48 -2.43
N GLU A 215 -8.24 -9.23 -1.79
CA GLU A 215 -8.39 -9.22 -0.34
C GLU A 215 -8.42 -10.63 0.30
N ASP A 216 -8.83 -11.64 -0.47
CA ASP A 216 -8.92 -13.02 -0.02
C ASP A 216 -7.74 -13.85 -0.53
N GLU A 217 -7.02 -14.48 0.38
CA GLU A 217 -5.82 -15.28 0.09
C GLU A 217 -6.10 -16.46 -0.83
N ALA A 218 -7.23 -17.15 -0.63
CA ALA A 218 -7.59 -18.29 -1.48
C ALA A 218 -7.89 -17.84 -2.91
N THR A 219 -8.51 -16.69 -3.07
CA THR A 219 -8.77 -16.09 -4.38
C THR A 219 -7.48 -15.61 -5.05
N LEU A 220 -6.59 -14.92 -4.32
CA LEU A 220 -5.29 -14.50 -4.84
C LEU A 220 -4.45 -15.71 -5.30
N THR A 221 -4.52 -16.80 -4.57
CA THR A 221 -3.87 -18.06 -4.96
C THR A 221 -4.51 -18.66 -6.21
N ARG A 222 -5.84 -18.62 -6.38
CA ARG A 222 -6.51 -19.05 -7.62
C ARG A 222 -6.11 -18.16 -8.80
N MET A 223 -6.02 -16.84 -8.61
CA MET A 223 -5.55 -15.91 -9.65
C MET A 223 -4.12 -16.25 -10.10
N ASP A 224 -3.21 -16.52 -9.18
CA ASP A 224 -1.85 -16.98 -9.48
C ASP A 224 -1.84 -18.29 -10.28
N GLN A 225 -2.64 -19.28 -9.87
CA GLN A 225 -2.74 -20.54 -10.59
C GLN A 225 -3.32 -20.39 -12.01
N GLN A 226 -4.29 -19.51 -12.19
CA GLN A 226 -4.85 -19.18 -13.52
C GLN A 226 -3.80 -18.50 -14.38
N TRP A 227 -3.05 -17.57 -13.79
CA TRP A 227 -1.97 -16.87 -14.46
C TRP A 227 -0.86 -17.81 -14.97
N ARG A 228 -0.36 -18.70 -14.10
CA ARG A 228 0.68 -19.68 -14.47
C ARG A 228 0.21 -20.61 -15.58
N ARG A 229 -1.01 -21.14 -15.48
CA ARG A 229 -1.60 -21.98 -16.54
C ARG A 229 -1.69 -21.24 -17.87
N ALA A 230 -2.12 -19.99 -17.85
CA ALA A 230 -2.20 -19.20 -19.07
C ALA A 230 -0.81 -18.95 -19.71
N CYS A 231 0.23 -18.76 -18.89
CA CYS A 231 1.60 -18.68 -19.39
C CYS A 231 2.01 -19.96 -20.15
N ASP A 232 1.72 -21.13 -19.57
CA ASP A 232 2.03 -22.43 -20.19
C ASP A 232 1.21 -22.63 -21.48
N ASP A 233 -0.09 -22.37 -21.46
CA ASP A 233 -0.99 -22.55 -22.59
C ASP A 233 -0.60 -21.64 -23.77
N ILE A 234 -0.29 -20.37 -23.50
CA ILE A 234 0.12 -19.40 -24.52
C ILE A 234 1.50 -19.75 -25.08
N ALA A 235 2.43 -20.22 -24.25
CA ALA A 235 3.74 -20.69 -24.68
C ALA A 235 3.60 -21.80 -25.74
N VAL A 236 2.75 -22.78 -25.45
CA VAL A 236 2.48 -23.90 -26.37
C VAL A 236 1.77 -23.43 -27.63
N ALA A 237 0.71 -22.62 -27.50
CA ALA A 237 -0.12 -22.19 -28.62
C ALA A 237 0.64 -21.35 -29.66
N HIS A 238 1.63 -20.57 -29.21
CA HIS A 238 2.40 -19.65 -30.06
C HIS A 238 3.83 -20.13 -30.34
N GLY A 239 4.23 -21.29 -29.81
CA GLY A 239 5.57 -21.85 -30.02
C GLY A 239 6.69 -20.97 -29.45
N VAL A 240 6.44 -20.25 -28.38
CA VAL A 240 7.36 -19.39 -27.66
C VAL A 240 7.75 -19.99 -26.32
N GLN A 241 8.80 -19.48 -25.70
CA GLN A 241 9.13 -19.78 -24.30
C GLN A 241 8.64 -18.63 -23.44
N VAL A 242 7.99 -18.94 -22.31
CA VAL A 242 7.60 -17.97 -21.29
C VAL A 242 8.34 -18.30 -20.00
N ASP A 243 9.16 -17.36 -19.54
CA ASP A 243 9.84 -17.42 -18.25
C ASP A 243 9.11 -16.48 -17.28
N LEU A 244 8.61 -17.07 -16.19
CA LEU A 244 7.85 -16.38 -15.14
C LEU A 244 8.65 -16.38 -13.84
N LYS A 245 9.01 -15.19 -13.38
CA LYS A 245 9.73 -14.98 -12.14
C LYS A 245 8.82 -14.30 -11.10
N ASP A 246 8.65 -14.94 -9.95
CA ASP A 246 8.02 -14.31 -8.79
C ASP A 246 8.96 -13.23 -8.21
N VAL A 247 8.46 -12.00 -8.11
CA VAL A 247 9.22 -10.85 -7.57
C VAL A 247 8.84 -10.57 -6.14
N GLN A 248 7.53 -10.51 -5.86
CA GLN A 248 7.02 -10.15 -4.55
C GLN A 248 5.71 -10.87 -4.27
N TYR A 249 5.52 -11.23 -3.01
CA TYR A 249 4.26 -11.72 -2.48
C TYR A 249 3.99 -11.13 -1.11
N PHE A 250 2.88 -10.42 -0.98
CA PHE A 250 2.30 -10.04 0.30
C PHE A 250 0.95 -10.70 0.47
N ARG A 251 0.72 -11.27 1.65
CA ARG A 251 -0.58 -11.82 2.00
C ARG A 251 -1.58 -10.71 2.25
N PRO A 252 -2.87 -10.93 1.93
CA PRO A 252 -3.92 -10.05 2.45
C PRO A 252 -3.85 -9.97 3.97
N THR A 253 -4.05 -8.79 4.50
CA THR A 253 -4.00 -8.56 5.95
C THR A 253 -5.37 -8.09 6.42
N PRO A 254 -6.21 -8.96 7.01
CA PRO A 254 -7.45 -8.52 7.66
C PRO A 254 -7.12 -7.72 8.91
N PHE A 255 -7.89 -6.66 9.16
CA PHE A 255 -7.79 -5.89 10.38
C PHE A 255 -8.67 -6.47 11.49
N ASP A 256 -8.42 -6.04 12.73
CA ASP A 256 -9.12 -6.53 13.90
C ASP A 256 -10.60 -6.14 13.88
N THR A 257 -11.49 -7.11 14.00
CA THR A 257 -12.94 -6.90 13.84
C THR A 257 -13.54 -6.03 14.94
N ASP A 258 -13.04 -6.10 16.19
CA ASP A 258 -13.52 -5.26 17.28
C ASP A 258 -13.13 -3.78 17.06
N LEU A 259 -11.90 -3.53 16.60
CA LEU A 259 -11.45 -2.17 16.29
C LEU A 259 -12.14 -1.61 15.05
N VAL A 260 -12.34 -2.42 14.01
CA VAL A 260 -13.13 -2.05 12.82
C VAL A 260 -14.55 -1.69 13.21
N ASP A 261 -15.16 -2.44 14.15
CA ASP A 261 -16.50 -2.13 14.67
C ASP A 261 -16.53 -0.82 15.47
N LYS A 262 -15.48 -0.49 16.22
CA LYS A 262 -15.37 0.82 16.92
C LYS A 262 -15.32 1.98 15.92
N VAL A 263 -14.57 1.84 14.83
CA VAL A 263 -14.57 2.84 13.74
C VAL A 263 -15.98 2.99 13.14
N ARG A 264 -16.66 1.88 12.86
CA ARG A 264 -18.05 1.90 12.33
C ARG A 264 -19.02 2.56 13.29
N GLN A 265 -18.91 2.28 14.58
CA GLN A 265 -19.74 2.88 15.62
C GLN A 265 -19.46 4.38 15.76
N GLY A 266 -18.18 4.80 15.70
CA GLY A 266 -17.80 6.21 15.69
C GLY A 266 -18.45 6.98 14.53
N ALA A 267 -18.40 6.46 13.33
CA ALA A 267 -19.07 7.05 12.17
C ALA A 267 -20.59 7.11 12.35
N ALA A 268 -21.20 6.01 12.80
CA ALA A 268 -22.65 5.92 13.01
C ALA A 268 -23.16 6.88 14.11
N SER A 269 -22.44 7.02 15.23
CA SER A 269 -22.81 7.91 16.34
C SER A 269 -22.84 9.39 15.94
N ARG A 270 -22.07 9.75 14.91
CA ARG A 270 -22.01 11.09 14.33
C ARG A 270 -22.93 11.28 13.12
N GLY A 271 -23.65 10.23 12.70
CA GLY A 271 -24.52 10.27 11.53
C GLY A 271 -23.74 10.41 10.19
N LEU A 272 -22.46 10.02 10.17
CA LEU A 272 -21.62 10.14 8.99
C LEU A 272 -21.88 8.97 8.02
N PRO A 273 -22.10 9.25 6.72
CA PRO A 273 -22.18 8.21 5.70
C PRO A 273 -20.88 7.40 5.65
N ALA A 274 -20.97 6.08 5.87
CA ALA A 274 -19.81 5.20 5.90
C ALA A 274 -20.02 3.94 5.07
N MET A 275 -18.92 3.33 4.63
CA MET A 275 -18.91 2.01 4.00
C MET A 275 -17.65 1.22 4.38
N ASN A 276 -17.74 -0.10 4.29
CA ASN A 276 -16.55 -0.94 4.38
C ASN A 276 -15.71 -0.79 3.11
N ILE A 277 -14.41 -0.74 3.29
CA ILE A 277 -13.44 -0.65 2.19
C ILE A 277 -12.18 -1.44 2.54
N VAL A 278 -11.43 -1.86 1.53
CA VAL A 278 -10.14 -2.54 1.68
C VAL A 278 -9.07 -1.65 1.06
N THR A 279 -7.96 -1.41 1.76
CA THR A 279 -6.89 -0.63 1.17
C THR A 279 -6.13 -1.43 0.11
N GLY A 280 -5.87 -0.77 -1.02
CA GLY A 280 -5.00 -1.30 -2.08
C GLY A 280 -3.55 -0.84 -1.96
N ALA A 281 -3.26 0.11 -1.06
CA ALA A 281 -1.93 0.67 -0.82
C ALA A 281 -1.24 0.01 0.39
N GLY A 282 0.09 0.17 0.48
CA GLY A 282 0.84 -0.15 1.68
C GLY A 282 0.67 0.95 2.72
N HIS A 283 0.46 0.56 3.97
CA HIS A 283 0.37 1.46 5.13
C HIS A 283 1.10 0.86 6.31
N ASP A 284 1.54 1.68 7.25
CA ASP A 284 2.17 1.22 8.49
C ASP A 284 1.24 0.27 9.26
N ALA A 285 -0.06 0.47 9.18
CA ALA A 285 -1.09 -0.41 9.73
C ALA A 285 -0.94 -1.88 9.30
N VAL A 286 -0.44 -2.15 8.09
CA VAL A 286 -0.23 -3.52 7.60
C VAL A 286 0.87 -4.24 8.40
N TYR A 287 1.94 -3.52 8.75
CA TYR A 287 2.98 -4.10 9.61
C TYR A 287 2.55 -4.13 11.07
N MET A 288 1.86 -3.10 11.53
CA MET A 288 1.34 -3.04 12.91
C MET A 288 0.33 -4.16 13.19
N ALA A 289 -0.48 -4.55 12.23
CA ALA A 289 -1.42 -5.68 12.35
C ALA A 289 -0.76 -7.02 12.67
N ALA A 290 0.55 -7.15 12.48
CA ALA A 290 1.29 -8.35 12.88
C ALA A 290 1.63 -8.40 14.38
N VAL A 291 1.57 -7.27 15.09
CA VAL A 291 2.02 -7.14 16.49
C VAL A 291 0.96 -6.55 17.41
N ALA A 292 -0.12 -5.97 16.86
CA ALA A 292 -1.22 -5.39 17.62
C ALA A 292 -2.55 -5.51 16.86
N PRO A 293 -3.71 -5.58 17.55
CA PRO A 293 -5.00 -5.31 16.94
C PRO A 293 -4.97 -3.95 16.22
N THR A 294 -5.42 -3.91 14.97
CA THR A 294 -5.26 -2.73 14.10
C THR A 294 -6.54 -2.41 13.35
N ALA A 295 -6.84 -1.12 13.18
CA ALA A 295 -7.86 -0.62 12.27
C ALA A 295 -7.40 0.67 11.59
N MET A 296 -8.00 0.97 10.43
CA MET A 296 -7.78 2.22 9.70
C MET A 296 -9.10 2.92 9.39
N ILE A 297 -9.00 4.22 9.22
CA ILE A 297 -10.10 5.11 8.84
C ILE A 297 -9.69 5.83 7.56
N PHE A 298 -10.48 5.68 6.51
CA PHE A 298 -10.30 6.45 5.29
C PHE A 298 -11.27 7.61 5.21
N VAL A 299 -10.80 8.70 4.60
CA VAL A 299 -11.63 9.82 4.15
C VAL A 299 -11.44 10.02 2.65
N PRO A 300 -12.43 10.56 1.93
CA PRO A 300 -12.31 10.82 0.50
C PRO A 300 -11.16 11.77 0.19
N CYS A 301 -10.52 11.56 -0.95
CA CYS A 301 -9.61 12.50 -1.57
C CYS A 301 -10.11 12.88 -2.96
N LYS A 302 -9.80 14.08 -3.39
CA LYS A 302 -10.29 14.66 -4.63
C LYS A 302 -9.89 13.83 -5.84
N ASP A 303 -10.87 13.38 -6.62
CA ASP A 303 -10.71 12.56 -7.84
C ASP A 303 -9.94 11.24 -7.58
N GLY A 304 -9.79 10.82 -6.32
CA GLY A 304 -8.98 9.65 -5.95
C GLY A 304 -7.47 9.81 -6.19
N ILE A 305 -7.01 11.05 -6.43
CA ILE A 305 -5.61 11.34 -6.76
C ILE A 305 -4.76 11.30 -5.51
N SER A 306 -3.64 10.56 -5.58
CA SER A 306 -2.61 10.52 -4.55
C SER A 306 -1.22 10.47 -5.18
N HIS A 307 -0.17 10.78 -4.39
CA HIS A 307 1.22 10.86 -4.83
C HIS A 307 1.41 11.86 -5.99
N ASN A 308 0.63 12.93 -5.99
CA ASN A 308 0.63 13.96 -7.01
C ASN A 308 0.52 15.35 -6.37
N GLU A 309 1.06 16.38 -7.03
CA GLU A 309 1.05 17.77 -6.54
C GLU A 309 -0.37 18.36 -6.35
N ILE A 310 -1.38 17.78 -7.03
CA ILE A 310 -2.78 18.19 -6.93
C ILE A 310 -3.60 17.35 -5.94
N GLU A 311 -2.94 16.47 -5.15
CA GLU A 311 -3.59 15.72 -4.08
C GLU A 311 -4.28 16.68 -3.12
N ASP A 312 -5.57 16.43 -2.85
CA ASP A 312 -6.39 17.30 -2.00
C ASP A 312 -7.49 16.50 -1.30
N ALA A 313 -7.93 16.96 -0.13
CA ALA A 313 -9.08 16.45 0.60
C ALA A 313 -9.87 17.60 1.22
N GLN A 314 -11.19 17.46 1.26
CA GLN A 314 -12.05 18.49 1.83
C GLN A 314 -11.82 18.58 3.35
N PRO A 315 -11.72 19.82 3.92
CA PRO A 315 -11.55 20.01 5.37
C PRO A 315 -12.59 19.27 6.20
N GLU A 316 -13.85 19.23 5.75
CA GLU A 316 -14.96 18.57 6.41
C GLU A 316 -14.78 17.05 6.49
N HIS A 317 -14.14 16.45 5.47
CA HIS A 317 -13.81 15.02 5.47
C HIS A 317 -12.66 14.73 6.44
N LEU A 318 -11.64 15.60 6.48
CA LEU A 318 -10.52 15.48 7.44
C LEU A 318 -11.01 15.62 8.87
N GLU A 319 -11.90 16.59 9.15
CA GLU A 319 -12.56 16.75 10.45
C GLU A 319 -13.35 15.49 10.82
N ALA A 320 -14.15 14.97 9.90
CA ALA A 320 -14.93 13.76 10.13
C ALA A 320 -14.05 12.56 10.48
N GLY A 321 -12.95 12.34 9.73
CA GLY A 321 -11.98 11.28 9.99
C GLY A 321 -11.32 11.40 11.36
N CYS A 322 -10.90 12.62 11.73
CA CYS A 322 -10.30 12.92 13.02
C CYS A 322 -11.29 12.65 14.18
N ASN A 323 -12.53 13.04 14.02
CA ASN A 323 -13.59 12.80 15.00
C ASN A 323 -13.89 11.32 15.19
N VAL A 324 -13.91 10.53 14.12
CA VAL A 324 -14.10 9.06 14.19
C VAL A 324 -12.88 8.40 14.85
N LEU A 325 -11.66 8.89 14.56
CA LEU A 325 -10.46 8.43 15.23
C LEU A 325 -10.52 8.67 16.74
N LEU A 326 -10.91 9.88 17.16
CA LEU A 326 -11.10 10.22 18.58
C LEU A 326 -12.06 9.26 19.26
N ASP A 327 -13.24 9.04 18.68
CA ASP A 327 -14.27 8.15 19.25
C ASP A 327 -13.77 6.71 19.38
N ALA A 328 -13.13 6.18 18.34
CA ALA A 328 -12.61 4.82 18.33
C ALA A 328 -11.47 4.62 19.35
N MET A 329 -10.54 5.58 19.44
CA MET A 329 -9.43 5.56 20.40
C MET A 329 -9.94 5.65 21.84
N VAL A 330 -10.86 6.56 22.14
CA VAL A 330 -11.45 6.72 23.49
C VAL A 330 -12.26 5.48 23.87
N ALA A 331 -13.06 4.95 22.94
CA ALA A 331 -13.83 3.73 23.18
C ALA A 331 -12.94 2.51 23.46
N ARG A 332 -11.77 2.42 22.82
CA ARG A 332 -10.81 1.36 23.10
C ARG A 332 -10.06 1.58 24.41
N ALA A 333 -9.60 2.80 24.66
CA ALA A 333 -8.80 3.15 25.82
C ALA A 333 -9.57 3.02 27.15
N ASN A 334 -10.89 3.12 27.11
CA ASN A 334 -11.79 2.98 28.27
C ASN A 334 -12.56 1.64 28.29
N ALA A 335 -12.26 0.71 27.38
CA ALA A 335 -12.88 -0.61 27.41
C ALA A 335 -12.37 -1.39 28.63
N ALA A 336 -13.28 -2.00 29.37
CA ALA A 336 -12.91 -2.89 30.47
C ALA A 336 -11.99 -4.00 29.97
N ARG A 337 -10.86 -4.15 30.64
CA ARG A 337 -9.84 -5.18 30.33
C ARG A 337 -10.18 -6.54 30.93
#